data_83bffb24acaa2b3ff5217d6d380de2af
#
_entry.id   83bffb24acaa2b3ff5217d6d380de2af
#
_cell.length_a   1.000
_cell.length_b   1.000
_cell.length_c   1.000
_cell.angle_alpha   90.00
_cell.angle_beta   90.00
_cell.angle_gamma   90.00
#
_symmetry.space_group_name_H-M   'P 1'
#
loop_
_entity.id
_entity.type
_entity.pdbx_description
1 polymer ?
#
loop_
_entity_poly.entity_id
_entity_poly.type
_entity_poly.pdbx_seq_one_letter_code
_entity_poly.pdbx_strand_id
1 'polypeptide(L)'
;SLLHVTKAEIDLPEGTDEHSKEVYDKVVENFNMFKTKGWLVQDKEEKLYIYAQTMDGRTQYGIVACSHTDDYTRGLIKKHELTRKDKEEDRMIHVRITNANVEPVFFTYPAHKEIDTIVSHIVKNKKPEYDFVADEGFGHTFWIIDDKATINRIVELFKNDIPYLYVADGHHRTAAAALVGQEQKSKNPNHTGNEEYNYFMTVIFPDNQLKIIDYNRVIKNLNGLSKEQFMAKLQQSFTLEEMGAEIYKPAKLHEFSMYIDGKWYRLTAKPGTYNDQDPIGVLDVTILSNLVLDQILDIKD
;
A
#
# COMPACT_ATOMS: atom_id res chain seq x y z
N SER A 1 -9.68 -14.28 -13.10
CA SER A 1 -8.95 -13.36 -12.20
C SER A 1 -9.94 -12.58 -11.34
N LEU A 2 -9.53 -12.20 -10.13
CA LEU A 2 -10.34 -11.35 -9.23
C LEU A 2 -10.60 -9.95 -9.82
N LEU A 3 -9.87 -9.54 -10.86
CA LEU A 3 -10.12 -8.33 -11.62
C LEU A 3 -11.56 -8.21 -12.12
N HIS A 4 -12.22 -9.32 -12.44
CA HIS A 4 -13.65 -9.33 -12.82
C HIS A 4 -14.57 -8.85 -11.68
N VAL A 5 -14.10 -8.79 -10.46
CA VAL A 5 -14.82 -8.23 -9.30
C VAL A 5 -14.38 -6.81 -9.01
N THR A 6 -13.06 -6.54 -9.06
CA THR A 6 -12.51 -5.23 -8.67
C THR A 6 -12.50 -4.21 -9.79
N LYS A 7 -12.62 -4.68 -11.06
CA LYS A 7 -12.68 -3.90 -12.31
C LYS A 7 -13.68 -4.54 -13.26
N ALA A 8 -14.94 -4.60 -12.84
CA ALA A 8 -15.99 -5.34 -13.56
C ALA A 8 -16.36 -4.71 -14.91
N GLU A 9 -15.96 -3.46 -15.19
CA GLU A 9 -16.07 -2.81 -16.49
C GLU A 9 -15.39 -3.58 -17.61
N ILE A 10 -14.38 -4.42 -17.31
CA ILE A 10 -13.72 -5.28 -18.31
C ILE A 10 -14.65 -6.33 -18.93
N ASP A 11 -15.77 -6.61 -18.29
CA ASP A 11 -16.80 -7.55 -18.76
C ASP A 11 -17.96 -6.85 -19.46
N LEU A 12 -17.88 -5.55 -19.67
CA LEU A 12 -18.90 -4.71 -20.27
C LEU A 12 -18.38 -4.07 -21.57
N PRO A 13 -19.26 -3.47 -22.41
CA PRO A 13 -18.82 -2.80 -23.63
C PRO A 13 -17.77 -1.72 -23.37
N GLU A 14 -16.82 -1.59 -24.31
CA GLU A 14 -15.78 -0.56 -24.25
C GLU A 14 -16.41 0.85 -24.14
N GLY A 15 -15.86 1.65 -23.22
CA GLY A 15 -16.35 3.00 -22.93
C GLY A 15 -17.49 3.04 -21.89
N THR A 16 -17.85 1.92 -21.27
CA THR A 16 -18.77 1.93 -20.13
C THR A 16 -18.14 2.73 -18.98
N ASP A 17 -18.91 3.65 -18.38
CA ASP A 17 -18.47 4.43 -17.23
C ASP A 17 -18.20 3.51 -16.03
N GLU A 18 -16.94 3.49 -15.55
CA GLU A 18 -16.48 2.64 -14.45
C GLU A 18 -17.24 2.85 -13.14
N HIS A 19 -17.95 3.98 -12.98
CA HIS A 19 -18.77 4.30 -11.82
C HIS A 19 -20.28 4.16 -12.08
N SER A 20 -20.65 3.56 -13.19
CA SER A 20 -22.07 3.35 -13.51
C SER A 20 -22.70 2.25 -12.66
N LYS A 21 -24.04 2.32 -12.51
CA LYS A 21 -24.81 1.26 -11.84
C LYS A 21 -24.59 -0.11 -12.49
N GLU A 22 -24.46 -0.15 -13.82
CA GLU A 22 -24.26 -1.40 -14.57
C GLU A 22 -22.95 -2.10 -14.18
N VAL A 23 -21.87 -1.33 -13.96
CA VAL A 23 -20.57 -1.86 -13.46
C VAL A 23 -20.75 -2.41 -12.06
N TYR A 24 -21.40 -1.69 -11.15
CA TYR A 24 -21.63 -2.17 -9.78
C TYR A 24 -22.53 -3.41 -9.74
N ASP A 25 -23.55 -3.51 -10.58
CA ASP A 25 -24.36 -4.72 -10.70
C ASP A 25 -23.51 -5.92 -11.18
N LYS A 26 -22.60 -5.67 -12.13
CA LYS A 26 -21.65 -6.69 -12.64
C LYS A 26 -20.65 -7.14 -11.55
N VAL A 27 -20.17 -6.23 -10.70
CA VAL A 27 -19.34 -6.59 -9.51
C VAL A 27 -20.06 -7.63 -8.66
N VAL A 28 -21.32 -7.39 -8.32
CA VAL A 28 -22.13 -8.30 -7.49
C VAL A 28 -22.35 -9.64 -8.18
N GLU A 29 -22.70 -9.62 -9.47
CA GLU A 29 -22.87 -10.83 -10.29
C GLU A 29 -21.61 -11.69 -10.29
N ASN A 30 -20.47 -11.09 -10.61
CA ASN A 30 -19.18 -11.78 -10.68
C ASN A 30 -18.74 -12.32 -9.32
N PHE A 31 -18.89 -11.55 -8.24
CA PHE A 31 -18.55 -12.00 -6.89
C PHE A 31 -19.39 -13.21 -6.45
N ASN A 32 -20.70 -13.17 -6.73
CA ASN A 32 -21.58 -14.30 -6.44
C ASN A 32 -21.27 -15.53 -7.32
N MET A 33 -20.92 -15.31 -8.58
CA MET A 33 -20.46 -16.38 -9.48
C MET A 33 -19.20 -17.06 -8.93
N PHE A 34 -18.22 -16.31 -8.41
CA PHE A 34 -16.99 -16.87 -7.83
C PHE A 34 -17.29 -17.76 -6.62
N LYS A 35 -18.24 -17.34 -5.76
CA LYS A 35 -18.70 -18.16 -4.63
C LYS A 35 -19.41 -19.43 -5.10
N THR A 36 -20.33 -19.29 -6.05
CA THR A 36 -21.14 -20.43 -6.55
C THR A 36 -20.27 -21.46 -7.27
N LYS A 37 -19.22 -21.03 -7.98
CA LYS A 37 -18.25 -21.92 -8.64
C LYS A 37 -17.21 -22.52 -7.69
N GLY A 38 -17.23 -22.15 -6.40
CA GLY A 38 -16.28 -22.63 -5.41
C GLY A 38 -14.86 -22.10 -5.61
N TRP A 39 -14.69 -20.99 -6.37
CA TRP A 39 -13.39 -20.33 -6.52
C TRP A 39 -13.04 -19.48 -5.29
N LEU A 40 -14.06 -18.99 -4.59
CA LEU A 40 -13.96 -18.41 -3.26
C LEU A 40 -14.68 -19.31 -2.27
N VAL A 41 -13.95 -19.78 -1.28
CA VAL A 41 -14.45 -20.66 -0.22
C VAL A 41 -14.13 -20.03 1.12
N GLN A 42 -15.12 -19.94 1.98
CA GLN A 42 -14.92 -19.46 3.35
C GLN A 42 -14.36 -20.58 4.23
N ASP A 43 -13.30 -20.33 4.96
CA ASP A 43 -12.81 -21.23 5.98
C ASP A 43 -13.85 -21.40 7.10
N LYS A 44 -13.93 -22.61 7.65
CA LYS A 44 -14.91 -22.94 8.71
C LYS A 44 -14.52 -22.41 10.08
N GLU A 45 -13.23 -22.17 10.28
CA GLU A 45 -12.65 -21.66 11.53
C GLU A 45 -11.79 -20.44 11.25
N GLU A 46 -11.65 -19.58 12.24
CA GLU A 46 -10.75 -18.43 12.18
C GLU A 46 -9.30 -18.88 12.04
N LYS A 47 -8.59 -18.29 11.10
CA LYS A 47 -7.19 -18.59 10.79
C LYS A 47 -6.40 -17.31 10.59
N LEU A 48 -5.10 -17.42 10.71
CA LEU A 48 -4.15 -16.47 10.15
C LEU A 48 -3.42 -17.15 8.99
N TYR A 49 -2.78 -16.32 8.15
CA TYR A 49 -2.02 -16.85 7.03
C TYR A 49 -0.69 -16.11 6.92
N ILE A 50 0.30 -16.76 6.31
CA ILE A 50 1.53 -16.10 5.89
C ILE A 50 1.49 -15.97 4.38
N TYR A 51 1.75 -14.77 3.89
CA TYR A 51 1.92 -14.48 2.47
C TYR A 51 3.35 -14.03 2.21
N ALA A 52 4.04 -14.74 1.34
CA ALA A 52 5.35 -14.34 0.88
C ALA A 52 5.29 -13.82 -0.55
N GLN A 53 5.95 -12.71 -0.78
CA GLN A 53 6.12 -12.12 -2.11
C GLN A 53 7.60 -12.05 -2.43
N THR A 54 7.97 -12.60 -3.59
CA THR A 54 9.35 -12.61 -4.08
C THR A 54 9.47 -11.74 -5.34
N MET A 55 10.37 -10.77 -5.31
CA MET A 55 10.69 -9.89 -6.42
C MET A 55 12.21 -9.68 -6.47
N ASP A 56 12.83 -9.84 -7.64
CA ASP A 56 14.27 -9.67 -7.85
C ASP A 56 15.14 -10.49 -6.88
N GLY A 57 14.72 -11.73 -6.60
CA GLY A 57 15.44 -12.64 -5.68
C GLY A 57 15.29 -12.30 -4.19
N ARG A 58 14.49 -11.27 -3.85
CA ARG A 58 14.19 -10.88 -2.47
C ARG A 58 12.78 -11.29 -2.09
N THR A 59 12.65 -12.00 -0.98
CA THR A 59 11.37 -12.42 -0.42
C THR A 59 11.03 -11.64 0.84
N GLN A 60 9.79 -11.19 0.94
CA GLN A 60 9.22 -10.59 2.14
C GLN A 60 8.03 -11.44 2.61
N TYR A 61 7.87 -11.57 3.92
CA TYR A 61 6.84 -12.39 4.56
C TYR A 61 5.91 -11.51 5.36
N GLY A 62 4.62 -11.54 5.04
CA GLY A 62 3.58 -10.80 5.75
C GLY A 62 2.57 -11.76 6.39
N ILE A 63 1.95 -11.30 7.46
CA ILE A 63 0.82 -11.99 8.10
C ILE A 63 -0.46 -11.45 7.50
N VAL A 64 -1.32 -12.33 6.98
CA VAL A 64 -2.67 -12.00 6.56
C VAL A 64 -3.60 -12.20 7.74
N ALA A 65 -4.30 -11.14 8.10
CA ALA A 65 -5.21 -11.09 9.24
C ALA A 65 -6.34 -10.08 8.97
N CYS A 66 -7.28 -10.00 9.88
CA CYS A 66 -8.28 -8.93 9.92
C CYS A 66 -7.88 -7.88 10.94
N SER A 67 -7.81 -6.62 10.52
CA SER A 67 -7.62 -5.46 11.39
C SER A 67 -8.96 -4.85 11.77
N HIS A 68 -9.06 -4.28 12.97
CA HIS A 68 -10.30 -3.67 13.47
C HIS A 68 -10.48 -2.24 12.93
N THR A 69 -11.67 -1.90 12.49
CA THR A 69 -11.99 -0.57 11.95
C THR A 69 -11.79 0.56 12.96
N ASP A 70 -12.05 0.31 14.24
CA ASP A 70 -11.84 1.30 15.31
C ASP A 70 -10.35 1.62 15.51
N ASP A 71 -9.42 0.73 15.18
CA ASP A 71 -7.98 1.01 15.28
C ASP A 71 -7.55 2.08 14.27
N TYR A 72 -8.22 2.15 13.12
CA TYR A 72 -8.02 3.24 12.17
C TYR A 72 -8.55 4.57 12.72
N THR A 73 -9.77 4.59 13.25
CA THR A 73 -10.40 5.81 13.78
C THR A 73 -9.72 6.34 15.04
N ARG A 74 -9.19 5.44 15.87
CA ARG A 74 -8.41 5.77 17.08
C ARG A 74 -6.96 6.15 16.79
N GLY A 75 -6.51 6.06 15.54
CA GLY A 75 -5.14 6.39 15.14
C GLY A 75 -4.07 5.38 15.59
N LEU A 76 -4.46 4.13 15.87
CA LEU A 76 -3.52 3.02 16.05
C LEU A 76 -2.97 2.54 14.71
N ILE A 77 -3.76 2.67 13.63
CA ILE A 77 -3.31 2.53 12.26
C ILE A 77 -2.94 3.91 11.74
N LYS A 78 -1.64 4.13 11.55
CA LYS A 78 -1.07 5.41 11.11
C LYS A 78 -1.17 5.55 9.59
N LYS A 79 -1.53 6.73 9.14
CA LYS A 79 -1.64 7.11 7.73
C LYS A 79 -0.69 8.27 7.43
N HIS A 80 -0.21 8.34 6.21
CA HIS A 80 0.69 9.39 5.73
C HIS A 80 0.19 10.08 4.46
N GLU A 81 -1.00 9.67 3.95
CA GLU A 81 -1.62 10.23 2.76
C GLU A 81 -3.06 10.63 3.08
N LEU A 82 -3.48 11.76 2.52
CA LEU A 82 -4.87 12.19 2.54
C LEU A 82 -5.65 11.46 1.46
N THR A 83 -6.82 10.94 1.83
CA THR A 83 -7.68 10.25 0.89
C THR A 83 -8.55 11.24 0.12
N ARG A 84 -8.74 10.97 -1.18
CA ARG A 84 -9.68 11.73 -2.03
C ARG A 84 -11.08 11.17 -1.86
N LYS A 85 -12.06 12.05 -1.67
CA LYS A 85 -13.46 11.69 -1.41
C LYS A 85 -14.10 10.85 -2.54
N ASP A 86 -13.79 11.18 -3.79
CA ASP A 86 -14.29 10.44 -4.96
C ASP A 86 -13.81 8.97 -4.95
N LYS A 87 -12.53 8.75 -4.65
CA LYS A 87 -11.94 7.41 -4.56
C LYS A 87 -12.43 6.64 -3.32
N GLU A 88 -12.61 7.33 -2.20
CA GLU A 88 -13.20 6.74 -0.98
C GLU A 88 -14.61 6.24 -1.25
N GLU A 89 -15.49 7.08 -1.84
CA GLU A 89 -16.88 6.72 -2.10
C GLU A 89 -16.98 5.52 -3.04
N ASP A 90 -16.19 5.46 -4.10
CA ASP A 90 -16.15 4.29 -5.00
C ASP A 90 -15.82 3.01 -4.22
N ARG A 91 -14.77 3.03 -3.39
CA ARG A 91 -14.40 1.88 -2.56
C ARG A 91 -15.45 1.53 -1.51
N MET A 92 -16.11 2.53 -0.92
CA MET A 92 -17.24 2.31 0.00
C MET A 92 -18.42 1.62 -0.71
N ILE A 93 -18.74 2.02 -1.95
CA ILE A 93 -19.78 1.35 -2.75
C ILE A 93 -19.43 -0.12 -2.94
N HIS A 94 -18.19 -0.44 -3.35
CA HIS A 94 -17.74 -1.82 -3.51
C HIS A 94 -17.94 -2.66 -2.24
N VAL A 95 -17.52 -2.13 -1.07
CA VAL A 95 -17.70 -2.84 0.21
C VAL A 95 -19.18 -3.01 0.56
N ARG A 96 -20.01 -1.98 0.37
CA ARG A 96 -21.46 -2.03 0.64
C ARG A 96 -22.18 -3.08 -0.21
N ILE A 97 -21.91 -3.14 -1.51
CA ILE A 97 -22.64 -4.03 -2.44
C ILE A 97 -22.18 -5.48 -2.38
N THR A 98 -20.89 -5.72 -2.11
CA THR A 98 -20.34 -7.08 -1.98
C THR A 98 -20.46 -7.62 -0.56
N ASN A 99 -20.63 -6.74 0.42
CA ASN A 99 -20.50 -7.03 1.86
C ASN A 99 -19.18 -7.76 2.16
N ALA A 100 -18.10 -7.35 1.50
CA ALA A 100 -16.79 -7.96 1.62
C ALA A 100 -15.65 -6.97 1.35
N ASN A 101 -14.50 -7.21 1.97
CA ASN A 101 -13.24 -6.57 1.63
C ASN A 101 -12.53 -7.46 0.60
N VAL A 102 -12.74 -7.18 -0.68
CA VAL A 102 -12.30 -8.05 -1.80
C VAL A 102 -10.78 -8.03 -1.97
N GLU A 103 -10.14 -6.91 -1.65
CA GLU A 103 -8.68 -6.74 -1.74
C GLU A 103 -8.09 -6.42 -0.37
N PRO A 104 -6.98 -7.09 0.02
CA PRO A 104 -6.30 -6.76 1.26
C PRO A 104 -5.65 -5.37 1.17
N VAL A 105 -5.49 -4.72 2.31
CA VAL A 105 -4.63 -3.54 2.44
C VAL A 105 -3.26 -3.95 2.93
N PHE A 106 -2.24 -3.18 2.54
CA PHE A 106 -0.86 -3.44 2.86
C PHE A 106 -0.43 -2.56 4.03
N PHE A 107 -0.13 -3.21 5.16
CA PHE A 107 0.38 -2.53 6.35
C PHE A 107 1.81 -2.94 6.67
N THR A 108 2.47 -2.13 7.47
CA THR A 108 3.75 -2.46 8.07
C THR A 108 3.72 -2.20 9.58
N TYR A 109 4.60 -2.90 10.30
CA TYR A 109 4.78 -2.78 11.74
C TYR A 109 6.28 -2.83 12.10
N PRO A 110 6.70 -2.23 13.22
CA PRO A 110 8.06 -2.38 13.71
C PRO A 110 8.41 -3.85 13.96
N ALA A 111 9.45 -4.35 13.32
CA ALA A 111 9.82 -5.76 13.36
C ALA A 111 9.90 -6.30 14.79
N HIS A 112 9.40 -7.49 15.03
CA HIS A 112 9.35 -8.14 16.34
C HIS A 112 9.96 -9.54 16.28
N LYS A 113 11.04 -9.77 17.04
CA LYS A 113 11.84 -10.99 16.96
C LYS A 113 11.06 -12.30 17.15
N GLU A 114 10.09 -12.32 18.06
CA GLU A 114 9.29 -13.52 18.30
C GLU A 114 8.33 -13.80 17.16
N ILE A 115 7.70 -12.78 16.59
CA ILE A 115 6.84 -12.92 15.39
C ILE A 115 7.68 -13.46 14.21
N ASP A 116 8.86 -12.89 13.98
CA ASP A 116 9.79 -13.35 12.93
C ASP A 116 10.18 -14.82 13.14
N THR A 117 10.40 -15.22 14.40
CA THR A 117 10.72 -16.62 14.74
C THR A 117 9.56 -17.56 14.44
N ILE A 118 8.32 -17.19 14.80
CA ILE A 118 7.11 -17.98 14.51
C ILE A 118 6.92 -18.12 13.00
N VAL A 119 6.97 -17.00 12.26
CA VAL A 119 6.85 -17.01 10.79
C VAL A 119 7.92 -17.89 10.15
N SER A 120 9.18 -17.72 10.54
CA SER A 120 10.31 -18.51 10.01
C SER A 120 10.15 -20.01 10.31
N HIS A 121 9.65 -20.35 11.49
CA HIS A 121 9.39 -21.74 11.86
C HIS A 121 8.32 -22.39 10.97
N ILE A 122 7.22 -21.67 10.73
CA ILE A 122 6.12 -22.16 9.89
C ILE A 122 6.59 -22.35 8.45
N VAL A 123 7.21 -21.33 7.88
CA VAL A 123 7.72 -21.35 6.50
C VAL A 123 8.70 -22.50 6.26
N LYS A 124 9.55 -22.82 7.24
CA LYS A 124 10.54 -23.91 7.13
C LYS A 124 9.93 -25.31 7.28
N ASN A 125 8.86 -25.46 8.06
CA ASN A 125 8.38 -26.76 8.49
C ASN A 125 7.00 -27.15 7.92
N LYS A 126 6.25 -26.20 7.37
CA LYS A 126 4.95 -26.46 6.73
C LYS A 126 5.08 -26.34 5.20
N LYS A 127 4.42 -27.25 4.50
CA LYS A 127 4.22 -27.11 3.05
C LYS A 127 3.28 -25.93 2.79
N PRO A 128 3.58 -25.04 1.82
CA PRO A 128 2.65 -24.00 1.44
C PRO A 128 1.37 -24.57 0.82
N GLU A 129 0.27 -23.85 1.02
CA GLU A 129 -1.01 -24.11 0.36
C GLU A 129 -0.95 -23.70 -1.12
N TYR A 130 -0.33 -22.56 -1.40
CA TYR A 130 -0.08 -22.06 -2.75
C TYR A 130 1.39 -21.67 -2.89
N ASP A 131 1.98 -22.00 -4.05
CA ASP A 131 3.34 -21.61 -4.41
C ASP A 131 3.44 -21.53 -5.93
N PHE A 132 3.56 -20.32 -6.46
CA PHE A 132 3.61 -20.08 -7.90
C PHE A 132 4.35 -18.79 -8.24
N VAL A 133 4.76 -18.67 -9.49
CA VAL A 133 5.32 -17.45 -10.06
C VAL A 133 4.32 -16.89 -11.06
N ALA A 134 3.96 -15.62 -10.91
CA ALA A 134 3.08 -14.91 -11.83
C ALA A 134 3.80 -14.62 -13.17
N ASP A 135 3.03 -14.26 -14.20
CA ASP A 135 3.56 -14.02 -15.56
C ASP A 135 4.59 -12.88 -15.58
N GLU A 136 4.49 -11.92 -14.66
CA GLU A 136 5.43 -10.82 -14.49
C GLU A 136 6.73 -11.24 -13.78
N GLY A 137 6.86 -12.49 -13.38
CA GLY A 137 8.04 -13.04 -12.72
C GLY A 137 8.05 -12.88 -11.19
N PHE A 138 6.92 -12.43 -10.59
CA PHE A 138 6.80 -12.33 -9.14
C PHE A 138 6.39 -13.66 -8.53
N GLY A 139 7.12 -14.09 -7.48
CA GLY A 139 6.78 -15.28 -6.70
C GLY A 139 5.74 -14.97 -5.63
N HIS A 140 4.77 -15.87 -5.50
CA HIS A 140 3.71 -15.83 -4.51
C HIS A 140 3.63 -17.15 -3.76
N THR A 141 3.82 -17.12 -2.45
CA THR A 141 3.73 -18.33 -1.62
C THR A 141 2.82 -18.05 -0.42
N PHE A 142 2.00 -19.03 -0.05
CA PHE A 142 0.96 -18.84 0.96
C PHE A 142 0.88 -20.03 1.90
N TRP A 143 0.87 -19.79 3.22
CA TRP A 143 0.74 -20.82 4.26
C TRP A 143 -0.44 -20.53 5.16
N ILE A 144 -1.07 -21.59 5.63
CA ILE A 144 -2.16 -21.51 6.59
C ILE A 144 -1.61 -21.67 8.02
N ILE A 145 -2.01 -20.78 8.92
CA ILE A 145 -1.81 -20.91 10.37
C ILE A 145 -3.15 -21.32 10.99
N ASP A 146 -3.28 -22.59 11.33
CA ASP A 146 -4.49 -23.22 11.86
C ASP A 146 -4.36 -23.68 13.33
N ASP A 147 -3.15 -23.62 13.88
CA ASP A 147 -2.92 -23.93 15.29
C ASP A 147 -3.35 -22.77 16.20
N LYS A 148 -4.36 -23.02 17.04
CA LYS A 148 -4.95 -22.00 17.93
C LYS A 148 -3.95 -21.38 18.90
N ALA A 149 -2.97 -22.16 19.38
CA ALA A 149 -1.95 -21.63 20.30
C ALA A 149 -1.06 -20.61 19.59
N THR A 150 -0.63 -20.93 18.38
CA THR A 150 0.16 -20.02 17.52
C THR A 150 -0.63 -18.77 17.13
N ILE A 151 -1.90 -18.91 16.73
CA ILE A 151 -2.77 -17.78 16.41
C ILE A 151 -2.89 -16.85 17.62
N ASN A 152 -3.27 -17.39 18.78
CA ASN A 152 -3.42 -16.62 20.01
C ASN A 152 -2.12 -15.91 20.39
N ARG A 153 -0.96 -16.57 20.24
CA ARG A 153 0.33 -15.96 20.55
C ARG A 153 0.65 -14.78 19.62
N ILE A 154 0.41 -14.92 18.32
CA ILE A 154 0.58 -13.82 17.36
C ILE A 154 -0.34 -12.64 17.72
N VAL A 155 -1.63 -12.91 18.01
CA VAL A 155 -2.59 -11.86 18.40
C VAL A 155 -2.14 -11.15 19.69
N GLU A 156 -1.65 -11.88 20.69
CA GLU A 156 -1.12 -11.30 21.93
C GLU A 156 0.09 -10.39 21.68
N LEU A 157 1.03 -10.81 20.82
CA LEU A 157 2.20 -10.02 20.46
C LEU A 157 1.80 -8.73 19.76
N PHE A 158 0.89 -8.79 18.80
CA PHE A 158 0.37 -7.58 18.15
C PHE A 158 -0.34 -6.66 19.14
N LYS A 159 -1.13 -7.21 20.05
CA LYS A 159 -1.88 -6.43 21.05
C LYS A 159 -0.99 -5.74 22.06
N ASN A 160 0.07 -6.41 22.54
CA ASN A 160 0.84 -5.97 23.68
C ASN A 160 2.15 -5.26 23.28
N ASP A 161 2.78 -5.69 22.19
CA ASP A 161 4.16 -5.30 21.87
C ASP A 161 4.23 -4.43 20.58
N ILE A 162 3.18 -4.43 19.75
CA ILE A 162 3.14 -3.61 18.54
C ILE A 162 2.22 -2.41 18.77
N PRO A 163 2.79 -1.21 19.04
CA PRO A 163 1.98 -0.04 19.42
C PRO A 163 1.14 0.52 18.28
N TYR A 164 1.64 0.39 17.04
CA TYR A 164 1.02 0.97 15.85
C TYR A 164 1.24 0.11 14.62
N LEU A 165 0.27 0.12 13.73
CA LEU A 165 0.41 -0.28 12.33
C LEU A 165 0.51 0.96 11.46
N TYR A 166 1.13 0.83 10.31
CA TYR A 166 1.31 1.93 9.35
C TYR A 166 0.79 1.48 7.99
N VAL A 167 -0.05 2.31 7.37
CA VAL A 167 -0.52 2.04 6.01
C VAL A 167 0.65 2.21 5.05
N ALA A 168 1.10 1.14 4.41
CA ALA A 168 2.11 1.20 3.35
C ALA A 168 1.45 1.40 1.98
N ASP A 169 0.30 0.74 1.74
CA ASP A 169 -0.55 0.95 0.56
C ASP A 169 -2.03 0.67 0.88
N GLY A 170 -2.93 1.31 0.13
CA GLY A 170 -4.37 1.11 0.27
C GLY A 170 -5.05 2.07 1.23
N HIS A 171 -4.61 3.33 1.31
CA HIS A 171 -5.23 4.37 2.15
C HIS A 171 -6.73 4.51 1.89
N HIS A 172 -7.17 4.56 0.62
CA HIS A 172 -8.59 4.66 0.25
C HIS A 172 -9.37 3.41 0.67
N ARG A 173 -8.80 2.20 0.50
CA ARG A 173 -9.42 0.94 0.92
C ARG A 173 -9.57 0.86 2.44
N THR A 174 -8.56 1.29 3.18
CA THR A 174 -8.58 1.35 4.65
C THR A 174 -9.64 2.33 5.15
N ALA A 175 -9.68 3.55 4.58
CA ALA A 175 -10.68 4.55 4.92
C ALA A 175 -12.10 4.05 4.61
N ALA A 176 -12.33 3.49 3.41
CA ALA A 176 -13.62 2.95 3.00
C ALA A 176 -14.11 1.84 3.93
N ALA A 177 -13.25 0.89 4.29
CA ALA A 177 -13.59 -0.19 5.23
C ALA A 177 -14.00 0.38 6.61
N ALA A 178 -13.24 1.35 7.13
CA ALA A 178 -13.54 1.99 8.42
C ALA A 178 -14.87 2.76 8.38
N LEU A 179 -15.12 3.54 7.31
CA LEU A 179 -16.35 4.32 7.15
C LEU A 179 -17.58 3.43 6.99
N VAL A 180 -17.50 2.39 6.15
CA VAL A 180 -18.61 1.43 5.99
C VAL A 180 -18.86 0.66 7.29
N GLY A 181 -17.81 0.27 8.02
CA GLY A 181 -17.94 -0.33 9.35
C GLY A 181 -18.72 0.58 10.32
N GLN A 182 -18.41 1.88 10.37
CA GLN A 182 -19.13 2.87 11.19
C GLN A 182 -20.59 3.02 10.74
N GLU A 183 -20.86 3.06 9.43
CA GLU A 183 -22.23 3.09 8.91
C GLU A 183 -23.05 1.87 9.36
N GLN A 184 -22.50 0.67 9.24
CA GLN A 184 -23.16 -0.57 9.63
C GLN A 184 -23.39 -0.60 11.14
N LYS A 185 -22.39 -0.20 11.94
CA LYS A 185 -22.51 -0.05 13.38
C LYS A 185 -23.65 0.89 13.77
N SER A 186 -23.75 2.06 13.11
CA SER A 186 -24.80 3.04 13.41
C SER A 186 -26.22 2.56 13.07
N LYS A 187 -26.32 1.63 12.09
CA LYS A 187 -27.60 1.03 11.66
C LYS A 187 -28.01 -0.20 12.49
N ASN A 188 -27.08 -0.76 13.27
CA ASN A 188 -27.33 -1.96 14.05
C ASN A 188 -27.63 -1.66 15.53
N PRO A 189 -28.90 -1.63 15.97
CA PRO A 189 -29.23 -1.37 17.36
C PRO A 189 -28.77 -2.48 18.33
N ASN A 190 -28.42 -3.66 17.79
CA ASN A 190 -27.94 -4.80 18.55
C ASN A 190 -26.43 -5.00 18.40
N HIS A 191 -25.68 -3.92 18.10
CA HIS A 191 -24.23 -3.99 17.96
C HIS A 191 -23.56 -4.52 19.22
N THR A 192 -22.74 -5.58 19.06
CA THR A 192 -22.02 -6.25 20.15
C THR A 192 -20.51 -5.99 20.13
N GLY A 193 -19.99 -5.58 18.97
CA GLY A 193 -18.55 -5.41 18.71
C GLY A 193 -17.91 -6.62 17.99
N ASN A 194 -18.63 -7.72 17.83
CA ASN A 194 -18.12 -8.94 17.20
C ASN A 194 -18.58 -9.11 15.74
N GLU A 195 -19.29 -8.14 15.19
CA GLU A 195 -19.81 -8.23 13.83
C GLU A 195 -18.69 -8.07 12.80
N GLU A 196 -18.79 -8.80 11.69
CA GLU A 196 -17.80 -8.85 10.59
C GLU A 196 -17.48 -7.48 10.01
N TYR A 197 -18.42 -6.55 9.99
CA TYR A 197 -18.17 -5.17 9.48
C TYR A 197 -17.21 -4.36 10.36
N ASN A 198 -16.85 -4.86 11.54
CA ASN A 198 -15.81 -4.24 12.38
C ASN A 198 -14.40 -4.59 11.91
N TYR A 199 -14.26 -5.48 10.93
CA TYR A 199 -12.97 -6.02 10.50
C TYR A 199 -12.76 -5.85 9.00
N PHE A 200 -11.51 -5.72 8.59
CA PHE A 200 -11.13 -5.69 7.17
C PHE A 200 -9.80 -6.42 6.95
N MET A 201 -9.68 -7.02 5.77
CA MET A 201 -8.53 -7.87 5.42
C MET A 201 -7.26 -7.05 5.22
N THR A 202 -6.18 -7.49 5.86
CA THR A 202 -4.87 -6.84 5.83
C THR A 202 -3.76 -7.84 5.58
N VAL A 203 -2.69 -7.40 4.89
CA VAL A 203 -1.40 -8.10 4.87
C VAL A 203 -0.40 -7.20 5.58
N ILE A 204 0.22 -7.69 6.64
CA ILE A 204 1.02 -6.91 7.58
C ILE A 204 2.46 -7.40 7.54
N PHE A 205 3.39 -6.58 7.03
CA PHE A 205 4.81 -6.93 6.90
C PHE A 205 5.65 -6.22 7.96
N PRO A 206 6.69 -6.87 8.51
CA PRO A 206 7.64 -6.18 9.36
C PRO A 206 8.46 -5.17 8.53
N ASP A 207 8.75 -4.02 9.11
CA ASP A 207 9.42 -2.89 8.45
C ASP A 207 10.81 -3.24 7.90
N ASN A 208 11.55 -4.10 8.61
CA ASN A 208 12.88 -4.55 8.20
C ASN A 208 12.88 -5.46 6.96
N GLN A 209 11.73 -5.93 6.51
CA GLN A 209 11.58 -6.72 5.27
C GLN A 209 11.07 -5.88 4.11
N LEU A 210 10.71 -4.64 4.32
CA LEU A 210 10.27 -3.75 3.26
C LEU A 210 11.46 -3.09 2.55
N LYS A 211 11.25 -2.77 1.28
CA LYS A 211 12.19 -2.00 0.48
C LYS A 211 11.45 -0.84 -0.15
N ILE A 212 11.92 0.36 0.13
CA ILE A 212 11.46 1.55 -0.59
C ILE A 212 12.13 1.55 -1.96
N ILE A 213 11.32 1.67 -3.00
CA ILE A 213 11.77 1.77 -4.38
C ILE A 213 11.64 3.22 -4.87
N ASP A 214 12.38 3.54 -5.96
CA ASP A 214 12.34 4.87 -6.56
C ASP A 214 10.92 5.21 -7.02
N TYR A 215 10.48 6.42 -6.71
CA TYR A 215 9.22 6.97 -7.21
C TYR A 215 9.51 8.13 -8.16
N ASN A 216 9.76 7.81 -9.42
CA ASN A 216 10.20 8.78 -10.43
C ASN A 216 9.06 9.71 -10.87
N ARG A 217 9.41 10.97 -11.13
CA ARG A 217 8.53 11.99 -11.70
C ARG A 217 8.95 12.29 -13.11
N VAL A 218 8.00 12.31 -14.04
CA VAL A 218 8.21 12.73 -15.42
C VAL A 218 7.62 14.13 -15.59
N ILE A 219 8.48 15.09 -15.94
CA ILE A 219 8.12 16.49 -16.11
C ILE A 219 7.95 16.79 -17.59
N LYS A 220 6.78 17.31 -17.98
CA LYS A 220 6.43 17.57 -19.38
C LYS A 220 7.11 18.79 -19.98
N ASN A 221 7.37 19.81 -19.16
CA ASN A 221 8.03 21.05 -19.57
C ASN A 221 8.70 21.73 -18.37
N LEU A 222 9.58 22.66 -18.63
CA LEU A 222 10.34 23.39 -17.62
C LEU A 222 9.70 24.72 -17.19
N ASN A 223 8.38 24.84 -17.25
CA ASN A 223 7.66 26.06 -16.87
C ASN A 223 8.18 27.33 -17.63
N GLY A 224 8.41 27.20 -18.93
CA GLY A 224 8.92 28.27 -19.77
C GLY A 224 10.41 28.60 -19.59
N LEU A 225 11.13 27.89 -18.73
CA LEU A 225 12.57 28.08 -18.55
C LEU A 225 13.37 27.38 -19.65
N SER A 226 14.50 27.98 -20.07
CA SER A 226 15.53 27.24 -20.81
C SER A 226 16.22 26.25 -19.87
N LYS A 227 16.92 25.26 -20.43
CA LYS A 227 17.72 24.30 -19.64
C LYS A 227 18.70 25.00 -18.72
N GLU A 228 19.44 26.00 -19.26
CA GLU A 228 20.44 26.74 -18.51
C GLU A 228 19.82 27.52 -17.36
N GLN A 229 18.64 28.12 -17.56
CA GLN A 229 17.90 28.82 -16.53
C GLN A 229 17.42 27.85 -15.46
N PHE A 230 16.91 26.67 -15.85
CA PHE A 230 16.49 25.63 -14.93
C PHE A 230 17.66 25.12 -14.09
N MET A 231 18.80 24.79 -14.72
CA MET A 231 20.00 24.34 -14.01
C MET A 231 20.53 25.43 -13.04
N ALA A 232 20.50 26.68 -13.43
CA ALA A 232 20.91 27.79 -12.55
C ALA A 232 20.00 27.95 -11.33
N LYS A 233 18.68 27.74 -11.50
CA LYS A 233 17.75 27.74 -10.38
C LYS A 233 17.98 26.53 -9.45
N LEU A 234 18.21 25.34 -10.00
CA LEU A 234 18.53 24.13 -9.20
C LEU A 234 19.79 24.34 -8.36
N GLN A 235 20.82 25.01 -8.92
CA GLN A 235 22.07 25.28 -8.21
C GLN A 235 21.90 26.17 -6.97
N GLN A 236 20.81 26.88 -6.81
CA GLN A 236 20.53 27.63 -5.57
C GLN A 236 20.37 26.69 -4.38
N SER A 237 19.67 25.58 -4.56
CA SER A 237 19.33 24.64 -3.48
C SER A 237 20.10 23.32 -3.54
N PHE A 238 20.72 22.98 -4.66
CA PHE A 238 21.43 21.72 -4.87
C PHE A 238 22.85 21.93 -5.37
N THR A 239 23.72 21.00 -5.03
CA THR A 239 24.98 20.79 -5.76
C THR A 239 24.68 19.83 -6.91
N LEU A 240 25.09 20.21 -8.14
CA LEU A 240 24.88 19.43 -9.35
C LEU A 240 26.18 18.82 -9.83
N GLU A 241 26.13 17.53 -10.18
CA GLU A 241 27.24 16.82 -10.82
C GLU A 241 26.72 16.05 -12.03
N GLU A 242 27.35 16.24 -13.20
CA GLU A 242 27.02 15.50 -14.40
C GLU A 242 27.59 14.08 -14.31
N MET A 243 26.72 13.06 -14.44
CA MET A 243 27.07 11.64 -14.33
C MET A 243 27.22 10.96 -15.69
N GLY A 244 26.96 11.67 -16.79
CA GLY A 244 27.05 11.15 -18.15
C GLY A 244 25.76 10.48 -18.65
N ALA A 245 25.91 9.53 -19.59
CA ALA A 245 24.78 8.88 -20.25
C ALA A 245 24.26 7.62 -19.51
N GLU A 246 25.05 7.07 -18.60
CA GLU A 246 24.66 5.89 -17.83
C GLU A 246 23.72 6.24 -16.68
N ILE A 247 22.76 5.34 -16.41
CA ILE A 247 21.77 5.54 -15.33
C ILE A 247 22.49 5.71 -13.99
N TYR A 248 22.24 6.83 -13.36
CA TYR A 248 22.67 7.09 -12.00
C TYR A 248 21.51 6.87 -11.03
N LYS A 249 21.75 6.09 -9.97
CA LYS A 249 20.81 5.90 -8.85
C LYS A 249 21.35 6.55 -7.59
N PRO A 250 20.54 7.37 -6.86
CA PRO A 250 20.95 7.94 -5.59
C PRO A 250 21.38 6.85 -4.59
N ALA A 251 22.45 7.10 -3.85
CA ALA A 251 23.00 6.17 -2.87
C ALA A 251 22.84 6.62 -1.41
N LYS A 252 22.47 7.88 -1.20
CA LYS A 252 22.36 8.50 0.14
C LYS A 252 21.08 9.32 0.24
N LEU A 253 20.68 9.61 1.49
CA LEU A 253 19.65 10.61 1.77
C LEU A 253 20.04 11.96 1.17
N HIS A 254 19.04 12.71 0.71
CA HIS A 254 19.16 14.05 0.12
C HIS A 254 19.93 14.08 -1.21
N GLU A 255 20.11 12.91 -1.84
CA GLU A 255 20.56 12.78 -3.23
C GLU A 255 19.37 12.45 -4.12
N PHE A 256 19.36 13.08 -5.30
CA PHE A 256 18.36 12.86 -6.35
C PHE A 256 19.07 12.62 -7.67
N SER A 257 18.39 11.86 -8.52
CA SER A 257 18.82 11.64 -9.89
C SER A 257 17.92 12.40 -10.85
N MET A 258 18.51 13.14 -11.77
CA MET A 258 17.78 13.86 -12.81
C MET A 258 18.32 13.48 -14.18
N TYR A 259 17.40 13.17 -15.09
CA TYR A 259 17.73 12.95 -16.50
C TYR A 259 17.17 14.07 -17.34
N ILE A 260 18.05 14.73 -18.11
CA ILE A 260 17.68 15.80 -19.03
C ILE A 260 18.66 15.84 -20.23
N ASP A 261 18.14 15.96 -21.44
CA ASP A 261 18.90 16.02 -22.69
C ASP A 261 19.95 14.91 -22.85
N GLY A 262 19.56 13.67 -22.56
CA GLY A 262 20.43 12.51 -22.77
C GLY A 262 21.50 12.32 -21.70
N LYS A 263 21.48 13.09 -20.61
CA LYS A 263 22.47 13.01 -19.53
C LYS A 263 21.81 12.87 -18.17
N TRP A 264 22.48 12.15 -17.31
CA TRP A 264 22.13 12.02 -15.89
C TRP A 264 22.91 13.01 -15.04
N TYR A 265 22.26 13.53 -14.02
CA TYR A 265 22.83 14.44 -13.04
C TYR A 265 22.54 13.94 -11.64
N ARG A 266 23.53 14.01 -10.76
CA ARG A 266 23.35 13.87 -9.32
C ARG A 266 23.07 15.25 -8.75
N LEU A 267 21.97 15.37 -8.03
CA LEU A 267 21.60 16.56 -7.26
C LEU A 267 21.74 16.21 -5.79
N THR A 268 22.52 16.98 -5.04
CA THR A 268 22.63 16.83 -3.59
C THR A 268 22.07 18.10 -2.95
N ALA A 269 21.04 17.96 -2.13
CA ALA A 269 20.44 19.09 -1.43
C ALA A 269 21.46 19.75 -0.50
N LYS A 270 21.55 21.09 -0.57
CA LYS A 270 22.50 21.84 0.27
C LYS A 270 22.01 21.90 1.73
N PRO A 271 22.92 21.83 2.72
CA PRO A 271 22.55 22.08 4.10
C PRO A 271 21.81 23.43 4.26
N GLY A 272 20.74 23.43 5.07
CA GLY A 272 19.91 24.61 5.31
C GLY A 272 18.82 24.88 4.28
N THR A 273 18.70 24.06 3.23
CA THR A 273 17.57 24.15 2.27
C THR A 273 16.37 23.29 2.69
N TYR A 274 16.52 22.47 3.68
CA TYR A 274 15.49 21.66 4.32
C TYR A 274 15.69 21.66 5.85
N ASN A 275 14.68 21.23 6.60
CA ASN A 275 14.71 21.24 8.07
C ASN A 275 14.92 19.81 8.61
N ASP A 276 16.12 19.53 9.12
CA ASP A 276 16.47 18.24 9.72
C ASP A 276 15.64 17.88 10.97
N GLN A 277 15.02 18.86 11.62
CA GLN A 277 14.20 18.67 12.81
C GLN A 277 12.72 18.42 12.47
N ASP A 278 12.32 18.62 11.22
CA ASP A 278 10.97 18.32 10.74
C ASP A 278 10.95 16.91 10.12
N PRO A 279 10.28 15.94 10.76
CA PRO A 279 10.26 14.56 10.28
C PRO A 279 9.62 14.39 8.88
N ILE A 280 8.84 15.36 8.42
CA ILE A 280 8.25 15.37 7.07
C ILE A 280 9.11 16.22 6.13
N GLY A 281 9.55 17.39 6.58
CA GLY A 281 10.36 18.31 5.78
C GLY A 281 11.73 17.75 5.37
N VAL A 282 12.26 16.82 6.14
CA VAL A 282 13.55 16.13 5.87
C VAL A 282 13.44 15.01 4.82
N LEU A 283 12.25 14.57 4.48
CA LEU A 283 12.05 13.49 3.50
C LEU A 283 12.44 13.95 2.10
N ASP A 284 13.14 13.10 1.36
CA ASP A 284 13.59 13.40 0.00
C ASP A 284 12.43 13.77 -0.94
N VAL A 285 11.28 13.11 -0.82
CA VAL A 285 10.08 13.45 -1.57
C VAL A 285 9.60 14.87 -1.26
N THR A 286 9.63 15.30 -0.01
CA THR A 286 9.22 16.65 0.41
C THR A 286 10.22 17.71 -0.09
N ILE A 287 11.52 17.43 0.02
CA ILE A 287 12.59 18.30 -0.49
C ILE A 287 12.43 18.51 -2.00
N LEU A 288 12.23 17.43 -2.76
CA LEU A 288 11.99 17.49 -4.21
C LEU A 288 10.73 18.29 -4.54
N SER A 289 9.62 18.00 -3.87
CA SER A 289 8.35 18.70 -4.08
C SER A 289 8.48 20.18 -3.83
N ASN A 290 9.02 20.58 -2.68
CA ASN A 290 9.12 21.99 -2.31
C ASN A 290 10.13 22.77 -3.16
N LEU A 291 11.34 22.25 -3.31
CA LEU A 291 12.45 23.01 -3.91
C LEU A 291 12.47 22.96 -5.44
N VAL A 292 11.91 21.93 -6.06
CA VAL A 292 11.93 21.76 -7.51
C VAL A 292 10.54 21.88 -8.11
N LEU A 293 9.60 21.01 -7.67
CA LEU A 293 8.29 20.95 -8.30
C LEU A 293 7.50 22.25 -8.07
N ASP A 294 7.37 22.70 -6.83
CA ASP A 294 6.65 23.93 -6.51
C ASP A 294 7.46 25.18 -6.89
N GLN A 295 8.64 25.41 -6.30
CA GLN A 295 9.34 26.70 -6.41
C GLN A 295 9.89 26.98 -7.81
N ILE A 296 10.33 25.96 -8.57
CA ILE A 296 10.94 26.16 -9.89
C ILE A 296 9.93 25.90 -11.00
N LEU A 297 9.14 24.82 -10.89
CA LEU A 297 8.28 24.35 -11.96
C LEU A 297 6.80 24.74 -11.79
N ASP A 298 6.42 25.36 -10.65
CA ASP A 298 5.04 25.73 -10.29
C ASP A 298 4.05 24.55 -10.39
N ILE A 299 4.56 23.34 -10.06
CA ILE A 299 3.76 22.12 -9.96
C ILE A 299 3.38 21.96 -8.48
N LYS A 300 2.11 22.14 -8.17
CA LYS A 300 1.54 22.00 -6.84
C LYS A 300 0.76 20.69 -6.73
N ASP A 301 0.77 20.10 -5.54
CA ASP A 301 -0.06 18.94 -5.20
C ASP A 301 -1.54 19.31 -5.07
#